data_985c7fef5bb8175560d6d74663f185fa
#
_entry.id   985c7fef5bb8175560d6d74663f185fa
#
_cell.length_a   1.000
_cell.length_b   1.000
_cell.length_c   1.000
_cell.angle_alpha   90.00
_cell.angle_beta   90.00
_cell.angle_gamma   90.00
#
_symmetry.space_group_name_H-M   'P 1'
#
loop_
_entity.id
_entity.type
_entity.pdbx_description
1 polymer ?
#
loop_
_entity_poly.entity_id
_entity_poly.type
_entity_poly.pdbx_seq_one_letter_code
_entity_poly.pdbx_strand_id
1 'polypeptide(L)'
;LDGFMKDKNKKFLFALALVMIMSVANNVTAASLSFDAKTKNYRLGETFSSSFYLASLDRSVNAMEATIVYPTKLLELIEVSTAGTESRFWIEQPKRDNSGEVKVRWLILNPGYIGKGAKIVTLSFRAKAAGQAAVAVKDAQVLANDGKGTAIKTSVSGVLFNVSGTT
;
A
#
# COMPACT_ATOMS: atom_id res chain seq x y z
N LEU A 1 20.91 58.00 11.24
CA LEU A 1 21.46 56.75 10.59
C LEU A 1 20.93 55.48 11.24
N ASP A 2 20.54 55.46 12.51
CA ASP A 2 20.08 54.25 13.24
C ASP A 2 18.70 53.72 12.84
N GLY A 3 17.82 54.59 12.34
CA GLY A 3 16.49 54.18 11.92
C GLY A 3 16.43 53.33 10.63
N PHE A 4 17.38 53.58 9.72
CA PHE A 4 17.36 52.96 8.39
C PHE A 4 17.90 51.52 8.41
N MET A 5 18.83 51.22 9.31
CA MET A 5 19.37 49.85 9.45
C MET A 5 18.40 48.92 10.19
N LYS A 6 17.58 49.45 11.12
CA LYS A 6 16.61 48.66 11.89
C LYS A 6 15.44 48.14 11.03
N ASP A 7 15.08 48.88 10.00
CA ASP A 7 13.97 48.53 9.07
C ASP A 7 14.41 47.47 8.03
N LYS A 8 15.63 47.53 7.54
CA LYS A 8 16.20 46.52 6.63
C LYS A 8 16.29 45.13 7.28
N ASN A 9 16.67 45.08 8.55
CA ASN A 9 16.76 43.81 9.28
C ASN A 9 15.39 43.19 9.54
N LYS A 10 14.36 44.00 9.80
CA LYS A 10 12.98 43.51 9.94
C LYS A 10 12.43 42.95 8.63
N LYS A 11 12.67 43.62 7.51
CA LYS A 11 12.24 43.14 6.17
C LYS A 11 12.97 41.87 5.76
N PHE A 12 14.25 41.75 6.10
CA PHE A 12 15.06 40.55 5.87
C PHE A 12 14.59 39.37 6.72
N LEU A 13 14.31 39.57 8.00
CA LEU A 13 13.75 38.56 8.90
C LEU A 13 12.34 38.11 8.47
N PHE A 14 11.53 39.04 7.96
CA PHE A 14 10.18 38.70 7.45
C PHE A 14 10.26 37.88 6.15
N ALA A 15 11.19 38.24 5.25
CA ALA A 15 11.44 37.48 4.03
C ALA A 15 11.99 36.07 4.33
N LEU A 16 12.88 35.93 5.33
CA LEU A 16 13.43 34.66 5.75
C LEU A 16 12.36 33.76 6.40
N ALA A 17 11.45 34.36 7.20
CA ALA A 17 10.31 33.65 7.79
C ALA A 17 9.30 33.18 6.73
N LEU A 18 9.06 33.99 5.68
CA LEU A 18 8.17 33.64 4.57
C LEU A 18 8.74 32.50 3.72
N VAL A 19 10.05 32.46 3.51
CA VAL A 19 10.73 31.36 2.79
C VAL A 19 10.71 30.06 3.61
N MET A 20 10.76 30.12 4.96
CA MET A 20 10.65 28.92 5.80
C MET A 20 9.25 28.31 5.81
N ILE A 21 8.20 29.09 5.59
CA ILE A 21 6.82 28.59 5.53
C ILE A 21 6.52 27.85 4.21
N MET A 22 7.27 28.12 3.14
CA MET A 22 7.06 27.48 1.82
C MET A 22 7.63 26.07 1.68
N SER A 23 8.36 25.53 2.66
CA SER A 23 9.06 24.24 2.52
C SER A 23 8.37 23.06 3.21
N VAL A 24 7.16 23.17 3.70
CA VAL A 24 6.36 22.00 4.09
C VAL A 24 5.62 21.51 2.86
N ALA A 25 6.31 20.88 1.95
CA ALA A 25 5.67 20.03 0.95
C ALA A 25 5.04 18.86 1.71
N ASN A 26 3.79 19.01 2.12
CA ASN A 26 2.99 17.91 2.62
C ASN A 26 2.95 16.89 1.48
N ASN A 27 3.66 15.76 1.67
CA ASN A 27 3.54 14.62 0.80
C ASN A 27 2.16 14.00 1.00
N VAL A 28 1.11 14.66 0.50
CA VAL A 28 -0.24 14.12 0.55
C VAL A 28 -0.25 12.85 -0.29
N THR A 29 -0.38 11.74 0.39
CA THR A 29 -0.56 10.44 -0.26
C THR A 29 -2.03 10.33 -0.62
N ALA A 30 -2.34 10.29 -1.92
CA ALA A 30 -3.71 10.24 -2.40
C ALA A 30 -4.30 8.82 -2.39
N ALA A 31 -3.44 7.78 -2.34
CA ALA A 31 -3.86 6.39 -2.23
C ALA A 31 -2.97 5.61 -1.26
N SER A 32 -3.48 4.51 -0.73
CA SER A 32 -2.69 3.56 0.07
C SER A 32 -3.03 2.13 -0.26
N LEU A 33 -2.01 1.27 -0.25
CA LEU A 33 -2.10 -0.17 -0.37
C LEU A 33 -1.63 -0.79 0.94
N SER A 34 -2.45 -1.64 1.55
CA SER A 34 -2.14 -2.21 2.86
C SER A 34 -2.82 -3.56 3.09
N PHE A 35 -2.28 -4.34 4.02
CA PHE A 35 -2.94 -5.53 4.54
C PHE A 35 -3.84 -5.18 5.73
N ASP A 36 -4.81 -6.05 6.04
CA ASP A 36 -5.80 -5.90 7.11
C ASP A 36 -5.19 -5.85 8.53
N ALA A 37 -3.92 -6.25 8.70
CA ALA A 37 -3.18 -6.10 9.95
C ALA A 37 -1.70 -5.86 9.66
N LYS A 38 -1.01 -5.15 10.60
CA LYS A 38 0.42 -4.85 10.49
C LYS A 38 1.27 -6.01 11.03
N THR A 39 0.82 -6.67 12.08
CA THR A 39 1.53 -7.79 12.71
C THR A 39 0.53 -8.77 13.30
N LYS A 40 0.78 -10.06 13.11
CA LYS A 40 -0.02 -11.16 13.67
C LYS A 40 0.89 -12.29 14.12
N ASN A 41 0.44 -13.06 15.13
CA ASN A 41 1.18 -14.17 15.69
C ASN A 41 0.46 -15.49 15.39
N TYR A 42 1.19 -16.46 14.90
CA TYR A 42 0.69 -17.79 14.54
C TYR A 42 1.61 -18.89 15.07
N ARG A 43 1.11 -20.11 15.13
CA ARG A 43 1.89 -21.30 15.47
C ARG A 43 2.34 -22.02 14.20
N LEU A 44 3.43 -22.77 14.32
CA LEU A 44 3.88 -23.68 13.25
C LEU A 44 2.75 -24.61 12.83
N GLY A 45 2.52 -24.76 11.52
CA GLY A 45 1.44 -25.56 10.93
C GLY A 45 0.09 -24.86 10.84
N GLU A 46 -0.10 -23.74 11.53
CA GLU A 46 -1.36 -22.98 11.50
C GLU A 46 -1.64 -22.40 10.12
N THR A 47 -2.92 -22.44 9.74
CA THR A 47 -3.43 -21.81 8.51
C THR A 47 -4.15 -20.52 8.87
N PHE A 48 -3.84 -19.45 8.13
CA PHE A 48 -4.41 -18.13 8.36
C PHE A 48 -4.55 -17.37 7.05
N SER A 49 -5.34 -16.28 7.06
CA SER A 49 -5.56 -15.45 5.89
C SER A 49 -5.28 -13.99 6.20
N SER A 50 -4.87 -13.25 5.19
CA SER A 50 -4.71 -11.81 5.23
C SER A 50 -5.20 -11.20 3.92
N SER A 51 -5.97 -10.12 4.02
CA SER A 51 -6.54 -9.43 2.88
C SER A 51 -5.75 -8.17 2.55
N PHE A 52 -5.60 -7.92 1.27
CA PHE A 52 -4.93 -6.75 0.71
C PHE A 52 -5.96 -5.74 0.23
N TYR A 53 -5.76 -4.46 0.55
CA TYR A 53 -6.72 -3.39 0.34
C TYR A 53 -6.10 -2.20 -0.37
N LEU A 54 -6.93 -1.50 -1.16
CA LEU A 54 -6.69 -0.17 -1.70
C LEU A 54 -7.61 0.83 -0.98
N ALA A 55 -7.05 1.94 -0.49
CA ALA A 55 -7.81 3.11 -0.09
C ALA A 55 -7.42 4.31 -0.95
N SER A 56 -8.40 5.11 -1.36
CA SER A 56 -8.20 6.37 -2.06
C SER A 56 -9.35 7.30 -1.69
N LEU A 57 -9.06 8.39 -0.97
CA LEU A 57 -10.10 9.28 -0.43
C LEU A 57 -10.35 10.49 -1.30
N ASP A 58 -9.34 10.93 -2.06
CA ASP A 58 -9.36 12.21 -2.76
C ASP A 58 -9.45 12.05 -4.28
N ARG A 59 -9.12 10.88 -4.81
CA ARG A 59 -9.10 10.64 -6.26
C ARG A 59 -9.73 9.31 -6.61
N SER A 60 -10.57 9.33 -7.65
CA SER A 60 -11.12 8.09 -8.22
C SER A 60 -10.02 7.29 -8.90
N VAL A 61 -9.95 5.99 -8.59
CA VAL A 61 -9.00 5.01 -9.12
C VAL A 61 -9.71 4.11 -10.12
N ASN A 62 -9.11 3.87 -11.28
CA ASN A 62 -9.64 2.91 -12.25
C ASN A 62 -8.72 1.70 -12.49
N ALA A 63 -7.44 1.79 -12.14
CA ALA A 63 -6.51 0.68 -12.33
C ALA A 63 -5.48 0.61 -11.21
N MET A 64 -5.02 -0.59 -10.91
CA MET A 64 -3.95 -0.85 -9.97
C MET A 64 -3.16 -2.08 -10.39
N GLU A 65 -1.85 -1.99 -10.25
CA GLU A 65 -0.91 -3.10 -10.38
C GLU A 65 -0.01 -3.16 -9.14
N ALA A 66 0.26 -4.36 -8.66
CA ALA A 66 1.21 -4.60 -7.58
C ALA A 66 1.70 -6.04 -7.60
N THR A 67 2.89 -6.28 -7.05
CA THR A 67 3.41 -7.62 -6.80
C THR A 67 3.56 -7.81 -5.30
N ILE A 68 2.81 -8.76 -4.74
CA ILE A 68 2.92 -9.18 -3.34
C ILE A 68 4.01 -10.23 -3.27
N VAL A 69 4.98 -10.06 -2.35
CA VAL A 69 6.09 -11.00 -2.15
C VAL A 69 6.04 -11.57 -0.74
N TYR A 70 6.32 -12.86 -0.61
CA TYR A 70 6.31 -13.57 0.67
C TYR A 70 7.46 -14.58 0.77
N PRO A 71 7.98 -14.87 2.00
CA PRO A 71 9.10 -15.79 2.19
C PRO A 71 8.63 -17.25 2.13
N THR A 72 8.88 -17.95 1.01
CA THR A 72 8.46 -19.34 0.78
C THR A 72 9.10 -20.35 1.73
N LYS A 73 10.20 -20.00 2.40
CA LYS A 73 10.82 -20.81 3.45
C LYS A 73 9.99 -20.84 4.74
N LEU A 74 9.26 -19.76 5.03
CA LEU A 74 8.49 -19.59 6.26
C LEU A 74 6.99 -19.79 6.05
N LEU A 75 6.49 -19.46 4.86
CA LEU A 75 5.07 -19.51 4.51
C LEU A 75 4.84 -20.35 3.25
N GLU A 76 3.80 -21.14 3.27
CA GLU A 76 3.20 -21.76 2.10
C GLU A 76 1.93 -21.01 1.74
N LEU A 77 1.84 -20.46 0.52
CA LEU A 77 0.60 -19.89 0.02
C LEU A 77 -0.34 -21.03 -0.41
N ILE A 78 -1.47 -21.16 0.27
CA ILE A 78 -2.46 -22.22 0.03
C ILE A 78 -3.47 -21.77 -1.04
N GLU A 79 -3.94 -20.53 -0.92
CA GLU A 79 -5.02 -20.01 -1.75
C GLU A 79 -4.84 -18.52 -2.02
N VAL A 80 -5.24 -18.11 -3.23
CA VAL A 80 -5.44 -16.72 -3.63
C VAL A 80 -6.91 -16.57 -3.97
N SER A 81 -7.66 -15.84 -3.13
CA SER A 81 -9.10 -15.65 -3.29
C SER A 81 -9.45 -14.24 -3.71
N THR A 82 -10.26 -14.12 -4.75
CA THR A 82 -10.88 -12.87 -5.21
C THR A 82 -12.33 -12.73 -4.78
N ALA A 83 -12.80 -13.59 -3.88
CA ALA A 83 -14.17 -13.55 -3.37
C ALA A 83 -14.42 -12.27 -2.56
N GLY A 84 -15.53 -11.58 -2.85
CA GLY A 84 -15.92 -10.34 -2.19
C GLY A 84 -14.97 -9.17 -2.44
N THR A 85 -14.26 -9.17 -3.57
CA THR A 85 -13.45 -8.02 -4.01
C THR A 85 -14.31 -6.99 -4.71
N GLU A 86 -13.90 -5.72 -4.64
CA GLU A 86 -14.56 -4.62 -5.36
C GLU A 86 -14.38 -4.72 -6.87
N SER A 87 -13.38 -5.47 -7.34
CA SER A 87 -13.13 -5.63 -8.77
C SER A 87 -14.06 -6.63 -9.40
N ARG A 88 -14.62 -6.23 -10.53
CA ARG A 88 -15.31 -7.12 -11.45
C ARG A 88 -14.45 -7.51 -12.66
N PHE A 89 -13.31 -6.84 -12.83
CA PHE A 89 -12.43 -7.03 -13.97
C PHE A 89 -10.97 -7.16 -13.54
N TRP A 90 -10.35 -8.21 -14.01
CA TRP A 90 -8.96 -8.50 -13.85
C TRP A 90 -8.27 -8.49 -15.21
N ILE A 91 -7.16 -7.80 -15.35
CA ILE A 91 -6.31 -7.92 -16.54
C ILE A 91 -5.75 -9.34 -16.60
N GLU A 92 -5.34 -9.84 -15.42
CA GLU A 92 -4.93 -11.20 -15.19
C GLU A 92 -5.41 -11.62 -13.80
N GLN A 93 -6.11 -12.76 -13.72
CA GLN A 93 -6.55 -13.29 -12.43
C GLN A 93 -5.32 -13.59 -11.55
N PRO A 94 -5.26 -13.07 -10.32
CA PRO A 94 -4.19 -13.40 -9.42
C PRO A 94 -4.24 -14.89 -9.10
N LYS A 95 -3.11 -15.56 -9.19
CA LYS A 95 -3.03 -17.00 -9.00
C LYS A 95 -1.87 -17.38 -8.09
N ARG A 96 -2.01 -18.51 -7.46
CA ARG A 96 -0.98 -19.15 -6.68
C ARG A 96 0.10 -19.69 -7.62
N ASP A 97 1.34 -19.38 -7.31
CA ASP A 97 2.51 -20.09 -7.79
C ASP A 97 3.49 -20.34 -6.63
N ASN A 98 4.58 -21.02 -6.89
CA ASN A 98 5.59 -21.34 -5.87
C ASN A 98 6.78 -20.37 -5.89
N SER A 99 6.70 -19.30 -6.65
CA SER A 99 7.78 -18.31 -6.80
C SER A 99 7.99 -17.44 -5.56
N GLY A 100 6.98 -17.36 -4.69
CA GLY A 100 6.94 -16.41 -3.59
C GLY A 100 6.38 -15.04 -3.98
N GLU A 101 5.74 -14.98 -5.16
CA GLU A 101 5.13 -13.75 -5.69
C GLU A 101 3.67 -13.99 -6.07
N VAL A 102 2.84 -12.98 -5.86
CA VAL A 102 1.47 -12.90 -6.37
C VAL A 102 1.31 -11.58 -7.10
N LYS A 103 1.11 -11.65 -8.41
CA LYS A 103 0.83 -10.46 -9.24
C LYS A 103 -0.65 -10.14 -9.18
N VAL A 104 -0.95 -8.87 -8.94
CA VAL A 104 -2.30 -8.33 -8.87
C VAL A 104 -2.42 -7.23 -9.90
N ARG A 105 -3.30 -7.40 -10.89
CA ARG A 105 -3.58 -6.42 -11.96
C ARG A 105 -5.08 -6.22 -12.06
N TRP A 106 -5.53 -5.12 -11.54
CA TRP A 106 -6.92 -4.87 -11.23
C TRP A 106 -7.47 -3.65 -12.00
N LEU A 107 -8.69 -3.77 -12.49
CA LEU A 107 -9.42 -2.70 -13.17
C LEU A 107 -10.78 -2.47 -12.52
N ILE A 108 -11.15 -1.20 -12.42
CA ILE A 108 -12.52 -0.77 -12.07
C ILE A 108 -13.08 0.08 -13.21
N LEU A 109 -14.26 -0.30 -13.68
CA LEU A 109 -14.99 0.51 -14.65
C LEU A 109 -15.50 1.80 -14.02
N ASN A 110 -15.85 2.78 -14.89
CA ASN A 110 -16.47 4.01 -14.45
C ASN A 110 -17.65 3.75 -13.49
N PRO A 111 -17.74 4.56 -12.42
CA PRO A 111 -17.01 5.80 -12.12
C PRO A 111 -15.65 5.62 -11.41
N GLY A 112 -15.09 4.41 -11.37
CA GLY A 112 -13.89 4.08 -10.62
C GLY A 112 -14.17 3.87 -9.13
N TYR A 113 -13.11 3.85 -8.30
CA TYR A 113 -13.20 3.66 -6.87
C TYR A 113 -12.72 4.88 -6.09
N ILE A 114 -13.52 5.34 -5.14
CA ILE A 114 -13.15 6.23 -4.04
C ILE A 114 -13.64 5.59 -2.74
N GLY A 115 -12.78 5.47 -1.74
CA GLY A 115 -13.18 4.89 -0.46
C GLY A 115 -12.03 4.52 0.45
N LYS A 116 -12.37 4.06 1.65
CA LYS A 116 -11.42 3.76 2.74
C LYS A 116 -10.76 2.38 2.64
N GLY A 117 -11.28 1.49 1.80
CA GLY A 117 -10.71 0.14 1.70
C GLY A 117 -11.46 -0.75 0.72
N ALA A 118 -11.09 -0.75 -0.57
CA ALA A 118 -11.48 -1.78 -1.52
C ALA A 118 -10.66 -3.04 -1.25
N LYS A 119 -11.31 -4.14 -0.93
CA LYS A 119 -10.63 -5.43 -0.86
C LYS A 119 -10.22 -5.87 -2.26
N ILE A 120 -8.94 -6.19 -2.43
CA ILE A 120 -8.37 -6.57 -3.72
C ILE A 120 -8.23 -8.08 -3.81
N VAL A 121 -7.59 -8.70 -2.83
CA VAL A 121 -7.34 -10.14 -2.79
C VAL A 121 -7.18 -10.59 -1.34
N THR A 122 -7.54 -11.85 -1.06
CA THR A 122 -7.23 -12.51 0.20
C THR A 122 -6.22 -13.63 -0.08
N LEU A 123 -5.14 -13.66 0.70
CA LEU A 123 -4.10 -14.67 0.64
C LEU A 123 -4.23 -15.57 1.87
N SER A 124 -4.33 -16.87 1.65
CA SER A 124 -4.34 -17.88 2.72
C SER A 124 -2.99 -18.58 2.77
N PHE A 125 -2.35 -18.54 3.92
CA PHE A 125 -1.04 -19.12 4.17
C PHE A 125 -1.10 -20.25 5.19
N ARG A 126 -0.14 -21.17 5.09
CA ARG A 126 0.25 -22.09 6.16
C ARG A 126 1.63 -21.71 6.68
N ALA A 127 1.81 -21.66 7.99
CA ALA A 127 3.09 -21.44 8.64
C ALA A 127 3.96 -22.70 8.50
N LYS A 128 5.10 -22.63 7.78
CA LYS A 128 6.00 -23.77 7.49
C LYS A 128 7.17 -23.87 8.44
N ALA A 129 7.67 -22.75 8.93
CA ALA A 129 8.82 -22.70 9.83
C ALA A 129 8.68 -21.53 10.79
N ALA A 130 9.26 -21.66 11.99
CA ALA A 130 9.30 -20.59 12.98
C ALA A 130 10.18 -19.44 12.48
N GLY A 131 9.78 -18.22 12.80
CA GLY A 131 10.48 -17.00 12.41
C GLY A 131 9.56 -15.83 12.09
N GLN A 132 10.14 -14.73 11.64
CA GLN A 132 9.41 -13.55 11.22
C GLN A 132 9.24 -13.55 9.69
N ALA A 133 8.01 -13.73 9.25
CA ALA A 133 7.66 -13.77 7.84
C ALA A 133 7.09 -12.41 7.41
N ALA A 134 7.91 -11.60 6.75
CA ALA A 134 7.48 -10.34 6.17
C ALA A 134 6.82 -10.57 4.81
N VAL A 135 5.56 -10.18 4.67
CA VAL A 135 4.86 -10.08 3.39
C VAL A 135 4.88 -8.62 2.96
N ALA A 136 5.49 -8.37 1.82
CA ALA A 136 5.71 -7.02 1.30
C ALA A 136 5.03 -6.84 -0.06
N VAL A 137 5.00 -5.60 -0.52
CA VAL A 137 4.49 -5.24 -1.85
C VAL A 137 5.58 -4.51 -2.61
N LYS A 138 5.81 -4.88 -3.83
CA LYS A 138 6.72 -4.21 -4.77
C LYS A 138 6.00 -3.84 -6.06
N ASP A 139 6.62 -2.98 -6.86
CA ASP A 139 6.14 -2.57 -8.19
C ASP A 139 4.68 -2.06 -8.17
N ALA A 140 4.32 -1.34 -7.10
CA ALA A 140 2.96 -0.84 -6.93
C ALA A 140 2.71 0.41 -7.76
N GLN A 141 1.65 0.39 -8.57
CA GLN A 141 1.16 1.53 -9.33
C GLN A 141 -0.36 1.63 -9.20
N VAL A 142 -0.86 2.83 -8.93
CA VAL A 142 -2.29 3.15 -8.87
C VAL A 142 -2.56 4.27 -9.85
N LEU A 143 -3.57 4.12 -10.70
CA LEU A 143 -3.91 5.07 -11.75
C LEU A 143 -5.26 5.73 -11.50
N ALA A 144 -5.32 7.04 -11.75
CA ALA A 144 -6.53 7.83 -11.62
C ALA A 144 -7.52 7.50 -12.74
N ASN A 145 -8.82 7.59 -12.41
CA ASN A 145 -9.91 7.48 -13.38
C ASN A 145 -10.12 8.80 -14.13
N ASP A 146 -9.09 9.26 -14.84
CA ASP A 146 -9.11 10.51 -15.60
C ASP A 146 -8.97 10.33 -17.12
N GLY A 147 -8.95 9.08 -17.58
CA GLY A 147 -8.76 8.73 -18.99
C GLY A 147 -7.36 8.99 -19.54
N LYS A 148 -6.41 9.42 -18.71
CA LYS A 148 -5.03 9.76 -19.11
C LYS A 148 -3.98 8.81 -18.55
N GLY A 149 -4.38 7.89 -17.65
CA GLY A 149 -3.45 7.00 -16.96
C GLY A 149 -2.52 7.72 -15.97
N THR A 150 -3.01 8.79 -15.34
CA THR A 150 -2.23 9.57 -14.38
C THR A 150 -1.93 8.73 -13.13
N ALA A 151 -0.65 8.55 -12.83
CA ALA A 151 -0.24 7.84 -11.62
C ALA A 151 -0.61 8.64 -10.36
N ILE A 152 -1.14 7.95 -9.35
CA ILE A 152 -1.47 8.50 -8.05
C ILE A 152 -0.32 8.19 -7.08
N LYS A 153 0.14 9.19 -6.34
CA LYS A 153 1.12 8.96 -5.28
C LYS A 153 0.53 8.02 -4.24
N THR A 154 1.16 6.86 -4.07
CA THR A 154 0.62 5.75 -3.28
C THR A 154 1.59 5.38 -2.16
N SER A 155 1.09 5.28 -0.92
CA SER A 155 1.81 4.64 0.17
C SER A 155 1.56 3.15 0.15
N VAL A 156 2.57 2.37 0.54
CA VAL A 156 2.49 0.92 0.56
C VAL A 156 2.94 0.40 1.91
N SER A 157 2.15 -0.48 2.53
CA SER A 157 2.47 -1.12 3.81
C SER A 157 2.37 -2.63 3.68
N GLY A 158 3.44 -3.32 4.09
CA GLY A 158 3.45 -4.77 4.25
C GLY A 158 2.84 -5.21 5.59
N VAL A 159 2.90 -6.52 5.84
CA VAL A 159 2.49 -7.16 7.09
C VAL A 159 3.58 -8.11 7.59
N LEU A 160 3.75 -8.19 8.91
CA LEU A 160 4.68 -9.09 9.56
C LEU A 160 3.91 -10.20 10.29
N PHE A 161 4.19 -11.45 9.97
CA PHE A 161 3.68 -12.62 10.67
C PHE A 161 4.80 -13.22 11.52
N ASN A 162 4.56 -13.34 12.83
CA ASN A 162 5.47 -14.02 13.73
C ASN A 162 5.02 -15.47 13.88
N VAL A 163 5.82 -16.40 13.44
CA VAL A 163 5.55 -17.83 13.59
C VAL A 163 6.35 -18.38 14.77
N SER A 164 5.67 -18.83 15.80
CA SER A 164 6.29 -19.53 16.92
C SER A 164 6.42 -21.03 16.63
N GLY A 165 7.52 -21.64 17.12
CA GLY A 165 7.65 -23.08 17.12
C GLY A 165 6.62 -23.73 18.03
N THR A 166 6.34 -25.01 17.81
CA THR A 166 5.65 -25.82 18.81
C THR A 166 6.57 -26.04 20.01
N THR A 167 6.07 -25.72 21.19
CA THR A 167 6.66 -26.25 22.45
C THR A 167 6.30 -27.70 22.60
#